data_1945fe7b286b838e7cc3c2b63d808a1d
#
_entry.id   1945fe7b286b838e7cc3c2b63d808a1d
#
_cell.length_a   1.000
_cell.length_b   1.000
_cell.length_c   1.000
_cell.angle_alpha   90.00
_cell.angle_beta   90.00
_cell.angle_gamma   90.00
#
_symmetry.space_group_name_H-M   'P 1'
#
loop_
_entity.id
_entity.type
_entity.pdbx_description
1 polymer ?
#
loop_
_entity_poly.entity_id
_entity_poly.type
_entity_poly.pdbx_seq_one_letter_code
_entity_poly.pdbx_strand_id
1 'polypeptide(L)'
;MLKKEYKKYVIHKKFNNQLGLIALFKRSKPINLITGPIIYAMIFPLVLLDIFVWFYQLTCFPVYKLEKFKRNQYIIFDRQELKYLDWISKFHCTYCAYAVGVINLVGAIIGKTESYFCPIKHKFKNPSIAQKIDFLTFENKDDFDYEGELFKIREEIIKK
;
A
#
# COMPACT_ATOMS: atom_id res chain seq x y z
N MET A 1 0.06 -32.60 -4.18
CA MET A 1 0.53 -32.52 -2.79
C MET A 1 -0.11 -31.35 -2.03
N LEU A 2 -0.11 -30.13 -2.55
CA LEU A 2 -0.65 -28.92 -1.90
C LEU A 2 -2.14 -28.97 -1.50
N LYS A 3 -3.02 -29.60 -2.30
CA LYS A 3 -4.46 -29.74 -1.97
C LYS A 3 -4.75 -30.57 -0.72
N LYS A 4 -3.92 -31.56 -0.41
CA LYS A 4 -4.10 -32.45 0.74
C LYS A 4 -3.69 -31.78 2.05
N GLU A 5 -2.64 -30.95 2.01
CA GLU A 5 -2.20 -30.14 3.14
C GLU A 5 -3.18 -29.00 3.43
N TYR A 6 -3.69 -28.34 2.39
CA TYR A 6 -4.70 -27.29 2.55
C TYR A 6 -5.99 -27.83 3.19
N LYS A 7 -6.45 -29.01 2.77
CA LYS A 7 -7.64 -29.66 3.34
C LYS A 7 -7.43 -30.05 4.81
N LYS A 8 -6.23 -30.51 5.17
CA LYS A 8 -5.84 -30.82 6.55
C LYS A 8 -5.79 -29.55 7.41
N TYR A 9 -5.30 -28.44 6.85
CA TYR A 9 -5.28 -27.12 7.48
C TYR A 9 -6.70 -26.60 7.76
N VAL A 10 -7.61 -26.72 6.81
CA VAL A 10 -9.02 -26.28 6.96
C VAL A 10 -9.79 -27.11 7.96
N ILE A 11 -9.58 -28.45 7.99
CA ILE A 11 -10.28 -29.35 8.91
C ILE A 11 -9.83 -29.11 10.36
N HIS A 12 -8.54 -28.88 10.62
CA HIS A 12 -8.06 -28.54 11.96
C HIS A 12 -8.57 -27.19 12.47
N LYS A 13 -8.92 -26.25 11.58
CA LYS A 13 -9.43 -24.93 11.95
C LYS A 13 -10.88 -24.97 12.47
N LYS A 14 -11.65 -26.01 12.12
CA LYS A 14 -13.05 -26.15 12.54
C LYS A 14 -13.22 -26.60 14.01
N PHE A 15 -12.13 -27.01 14.68
CA PHE A 15 -12.23 -27.69 15.97
C PHE A 15 -11.91 -26.85 17.21
N ASN A 16 -11.48 -25.57 17.11
CA ASN A 16 -11.10 -24.86 18.33
C ASN A 16 -11.25 -23.34 18.28
N ASN A 17 -12.47 -22.89 18.51
CA ASN A 17 -12.79 -21.47 18.68
C ASN A 17 -12.37 -20.90 20.07
N GLN A 18 -11.67 -21.66 20.89
CA GLN A 18 -11.35 -21.30 22.29
C GLN A 18 -9.87 -21.41 22.67
N LEU A 19 -8.98 -21.67 21.73
CA LEU A 19 -7.56 -21.74 22.06
C LEU A 19 -6.93 -20.33 22.01
N GLY A 20 -6.86 -19.72 23.18
CA GLY A 20 -6.22 -18.43 23.41
C GLY A 20 -4.72 -18.40 23.07
N LEU A 21 -4.06 -17.29 23.38
CA LEU A 21 -2.64 -16.99 23.15
C LEU A 21 -1.69 -18.19 23.36
N ILE A 22 -1.95 -19.02 24.37
CA ILE A 22 -1.14 -20.21 24.70
C ILE A 22 -1.12 -21.24 23.56
N ALA A 23 -2.23 -21.44 22.86
CA ALA A 23 -2.27 -22.37 21.73
C ALA A 23 -1.58 -21.81 20.48
N LEU A 24 -1.57 -20.49 20.32
CA LEU A 24 -0.75 -19.83 19.31
C LEU A 24 0.73 -20.07 19.57
N PHE A 25 1.20 -19.85 20.80
CA PHE A 25 2.58 -20.12 21.20
C PHE A 25 2.98 -21.57 20.95
N LYS A 26 2.10 -22.52 21.25
CA LYS A 26 2.36 -23.95 21.07
C LYS A 26 2.31 -24.43 19.63
N ARG A 27 1.57 -23.73 18.77
CA ARG A 27 1.37 -24.06 17.34
C ARG A 27 2.29 -23.28 16.40
N SER A 28 2.79 -22.11 16.82
CA SER A 28 3.69 -21.29 16.04
C SER A 28 5.08 -21.90 16.04
N LYS A 29 5.73 -21.92 14.87
CA LYS A 29 7.16 -22.25 14.82
C LYS A 29 7.91 -21.21 15.67
N PRO A 30 8.95 -21.60 16.44
CA PRO A 30 9.69 -20.66 17.31
C PRO A 30 10.22 -19.43 16.55
N ILE A 31 10.52 -19.58 15.28
CA ILE A 31 10.93 -18.48 14.41
C ILE A 31 9.85 -17.38 14.31
N ASN A 32 8.57 -17.72 14.26
CA ASN A 32 7.48 -16.74 14.20
C ASN A 32 7.34 -15.92 15.48
N LEU A 33 7.77 -16.50 16.61
CA LEU A 33 7.77 -15.84 17.90
C LEU A 33 8.83 -14.74 17.97
N ILE A 34 9.98 -14.99 17.35
CA ILE A 34 11.09 -14.03 17.28
C ILE A 34 10.81 -12.94 16.22
N THR A 35 10.28 -13.33 15.07
CA THR A 35 10.00 -12.39 13.97
C THR A 35 8.74 -11.56 14.18
N GLY A 36 7.78 -12.04 14.97
CA GLY A 36 6.52 -11.35 15.27
C GLY A 36 6.71 -9.91 15.74
N PRO A 37 7.47 -9.66 16.82
CA PRO A 37 7.74 -8.31 17.31
C PRO A 37 8.34 -7.38 16.26
N ILE A 38 9.25 -7.89 15.42
CA ILE A 38 9.88 -7.12 14.34
C ILE A 38 8.85 -6.71 13.29
N ILE A 39 7.98 -7.67 12.90
CA ILE A 39 6.90 -7.40 11.94
C ILE A 39 5.95 -6.33 12.46
N TYR A 40 5.53 -6.44 13.74
CA TYR A 40 4.63 -5.46 14.34
C TYR A 40 5.30 -4.11 14.62
N ALA A 41 6.61 -4.07 14.84
CA ALA A 41 7.35 -2.82 14.99
C ALA A 41 7.24 -1.91 13.75
N MET A 42 7.00 -2.50 12.56
CA MET A 42 6.77 -1.74 11.33
C MET A 42 5.52 -0.84 11.40
N ILE A 43 4.62 -1.04 12.37
CA ILE A 43 3.44 -0.16 12.50
C ILE A 43 3.85 1.29 12.81
N PHE A 44 4.91 1.51 13.58
CA PHE A 44 5.35 2.85 13.96
C PHE A 44 5.73 3.71 12.75
N PRO A 45 6.67 3.29 11.88
CA PRO A 45 6.99 4.06 10.68
C PRO A 45 5.82 4.19 9.73
N LEU A 46 4.92 3.19 9.63
CA LEU A 46 3.73 3.26 8.79
C LEU A 46 2.73 4.31 9.28
N VAL A 47 2.47 4.38 10.58
CA VAL A 47 1.58 5.41 11.17
C VAL A 47 2.19 6.80 10.99
N LEU A 48 3.49 6.93 11.22
CA LEU A 48 4.19 8.20 11.01
C LEU A 48 4.09 8.65 9.55
N LEU A 49 4.36 7.75 8.61
CA LEU A 49 4.24 8.01 7.18
C LEU A 49 2.81 8.41 6.79
N ASP A 50 1.80 7.73 7.34
CA ASP A 50 0.39 8.01 7.10
C ASP A 50 0.02 9.44 7.57
N ILE A 51 0.50 9.87 8.74
CA ILE A 51 0.29 11.22 9.27
C ILE A 51 0.95 12.27 8.35
N PHE A 52 2.20 12.05 7.96
CA PHE A 52 2.92 12.98 7.09
C PHE A 52 2.27 13.09 5.71
N VAL A 53 1.86 11.98 5.10
CA VAL A 53 1.21 11.96 3.80
C VAL A 53 -0.18 12.59 3.85
N TRP A 54 -0.93 12.39 4.93
CA TRP A 54 -2.20 13.07 5.15
C TRP A 54 -2.02 14.59 5.21
N PHE A 55 -1.04 15.07 6.00
CA PHE A 55 -0.71 16.49 6.09
C PHE A 55 -0.24 17.07 4.75
N TYR A 56 0.64 16.34 4.05
CA TYR A 56 1.11 16.71 2.71
C TYR A 56 -0.05 16.87 1.72
N GLN A 57 -0.95 15.88 1.67
CA GLN A 57 -2.11 15.96 0.77
C GLN A 57 -3.07 17.10 1.15
N LEU A 58 -3.20 17.38 2.45
CA LEU A 58 -4.08 18.46 2.92
C LEU A 58 -3.57 19.84 2.50
N THR A 59 -2.26 20.05 2.56
CA THR A 59 -1.61 21.35 2.31
C THR A 59 -1.24 21.56 0.84
N CYS A 60 -0.56 20.60 0.23
CA CYS A 60 0.02 20.76 -1.10
C CYS A 60 -0.99 20.56 -2.24
N PHE A 61 -1.88 19.59 -2.14
CA PHE A 61 -2.81 19.27 -3.22
C PHE A 61 -3.75 20.42 -3.58
N PRO A 62 -4.34 21.18 -2.62
CA PRO A 62 -5.14 22.34 -2.94
C PRO A 62 -4.35 23.45 -3.64
N VAL A 63 -3.09 23.66 -3.24
CA VAL A 63 -2.21 24.70 -3.84
C VAL A 63 -1.96 24.40 -5.33
N TYR A 64 -1.73 23.15 -5.66
CA TYR A 64 -1.48 22.70 -7.05
C TYR A 64 -2.75 22.29 -7.80
N LYS A 65 -3.94 22.48 -7.22
CA LYS A 65 -5.24 22.09 -7.78
C LYS A 65 -5.32 20.60 -8.14
N LEU A 66 -4.65 19.76 -7.37
CA LEU A 66 -4.68 18.31 -7.54
C LEU A 66 -5.85 17.71 -6.78
N GLU A 67 -6.48 16.69 -7.37
CA GLU A 67 -7.55 15.95 -6.71
C GLU A 67 -7.01 15.10 -5.56
N LYS A 68 -7.67 15.16 -4.40
CA LYS A 68 -7.29 14.40 -3.20
C LYS A 68 -7.73 12.94 -3.32
N PHE A 69 -6.86 12.04 -2.91
CA PHE A 69 -7.19 10.62 -2.78
C PHE A 69 -8.00 10.36 -1.51
N LYS A 70 -9.03 9.55 -1.64
CA LYS A 70 -9.87 9.15 -0.50
C LYS A 70 -9.25 7.94 0.18
N ARG A 71 -8.91 8.09 1.46
CA ARG A 71 -8.27 7.07 2.30
C ARG A 71 -9.03 5.74 2.33
N ASN A 72 -10.36 5.78 2.37
CA ASN A 72 -11.22 4.59 2.41
C ASN A 72 -11.18 3.72 1.15
N GLN A 73 -10.67 4.23 0.03
CA GLN A 73 -10.46 3.45 -1.19
C GLN A 73 -9.21 2.57 -1.14
N TYR A 74 -8.27 2.91 -0.26
CA TYR A 74 -6.98 2.22 -0.13
C TYR A 74 -6.89 1.35 1.12
N ILE A 75 -7.48 1.81 2.23
CA ILE A 75 -7.46 1.12 3.51
C ILE A 75 -8.85 0.50 3.73
N ILE A 76 -8.96 -0.80 3.47
CA ILE A 76 -10.21 -1.56 3.49
C ILE A 76 -10.12 -2.66 4.53
N PHE A 77 -11.07 -2.69 5.48
CA PHE A 77 -11.11 -3.64 6.60
C PHE A 77 -12.22 -4.69 6.45
N ASP A 78 -12.54 -5.12 5.24
CA ASP A 78 -13.60 -6.07 4.89
C ASP A 78 -13.40 -7.47 5.49
N ARG A 79 -12.15 -7.88 5.70
CA ARG A 79 -11.80 -9.22 6.22
C ARG A 79 -12.26 -9.47 7.67
N GLN A 80 -12.63 -8.43 8.39
CA GLN A 80 -13.19 -8.57 9.75
C GLN A 80 -14.59 -9.18 9.74
N GLU A 81 -15.33 -9.08 8.65
CA GLU A 81 -16.68 -9.65 8.50
C GLU A 81 -16.66 -11.16 8.31
N LEU A 82 -15.51 -11.74 8.00
CA LEU A 82 -15.38 -13.19 7.75
C LEU A 82 -15.58 -13.99 9.03
N LYS A 83 -16.67 -14.74 9.09
CA LYS A 83 -17.08 -15.52 10.28
C LYS A 83 -16.15 -16.72 10.59
N TYR A 84 -15.40 -17.19 9.61
CA TYR A 84 -14.47 -18.32 9.78
C TYR A 84 -13.10 -17.91 10.34
N LEU A 85 -12.85 -16.59 10.47
CA LEU A 85 -11.63 -16.08 11.08
C LEU A 85 -11.80 -15.91 12.58
N ASP A 86 -10.85 -16.44 13.34
CA ASP A 86 -10.71 -16.18 14.77
C ASP A 86 -10.22 -14.74 15.02
N TRP A 87 -10.40 -14.24 16.23
CA TRP A 87 -10.10 -12.84 16.57
C TRP A 87 -8.64 -12.46 16.33
N ILE A 88 -7.70 -13.41 16.52
CA ILE A 88 -6.27 -13.19 16.29
C ILE A 88 -5.98 -13.07 14.80
N SER A 89 -6.55 -13.95 13.99
CA SER A 89 -6.42 -13.85 12.53
C SER A 89 -7.04 -12.55 12.01
N LYS A 90 -8.14 -12.08 12.59
CA LYS A 90 -8.74 -10.79 12.28
C LYS A 90 -7.79 -9.63 12.60
N PHE A 91 -7.12 -9.68 13.76
CA PHE A 91 -6.12 -8.68 14.14
C PHE A 91 -4.94 -8.65 13.14
N HIS A 92 -4.39 -9.81 12.77
CA HIS A 92 -3.34 -9.88 11.76
C HIS A 92 -3.81 -9.33 10.40
N CYS A 93 -5.03 -9.68 9.98
CA CYS A 93 -5.61 -9.16 8.74
C CYS A 93 -5.80 -7.64 8.77
N THR A 94 -6.18 -7.08 9.91
CA THR A 94 -6.32 -5.63 10.10
C THR A 94 -4.98 -4.94 9.96
N TYR A 95 -3.94 -5.47 10.63
CA TYR A 95 -2.58 -4.96 10.49
C TYR A 95 -2.12 -4.95 9.03
N CYS A 96 -2.26 -6.09 8.33
CA CYS A 96 -1.84 -6.20 6.93
C CYS A 96 -2.66 -5.28 6.00
N ALA A 97 -3.98 -5.19 6.22
CA ALA A 97 -4.85 -4.32 5.43
C ALA A 97 -4.47 -2.84 5.60
N TYR A 98 -4.18 -2.42 6.84
CA TYR A 98 -3.68 -1.08 7.12
C TYR A 98 -2.32 -0.82 6.47
N ALA A 99 -1.35 -1.71 6.69
CA ALA A 99 0.01 -1.55 6.16
C ALA A 99 0.02 -1.44 4.62
N VAL A 100 -0.64 -2.38 3.94
CA VAL A 100 -0.73 -2.39 2.47
C VAL A 100 -1.53 -1.20 1.97
N GLY A 101 -2.63 -0.85 2.65
CA GLY A 101 -3.46 0.28 2.29
C GLY A 101 -2.72 1.61 2.38
N VAL A 102 -1.96 1.84 3.45
CA VAL A 102 -1.12 3.04 3.61
C VAL A 102 -0.06 3.12 2.51
N ILE A 103 0.67 2.05 2.24
CA ILE A 103 1.71 2.04 1.20
C ILE A 103 1.10 2.34 -0.18
N ASN A 104 -0.05 1.75 -0.51
CA ASN A 104 -0.73 2.03 -1.77
C ASN A 104 -1.22 3.48 -1.86
N LEU A 105 -1.76 4.04 -0.77
CA LEU A 105 -2.17 5.44 -0.70
C LEU A 105 -0.99 6.37 -0.89
N VAL A 106 0.14 6.12 -0.19
CA VAL A 106 1.38 6.86 -0.32
C VAL A 106 1.89 6.80 -1.77
N GLY A 107 1.92 5.61 -2.36
CA GLY A 107 2.33 5.40 -3.75
C GLY A 107 1.47 6.21 -4.73
N ALA A 108 0.15 6.25 -4.53
CA ALA A 108 -0.76 7.03 -5.37
C ALA A 108 -0.53 8.55 -5.22
N ILE A 109 -0.37 9.04 -3.98
CA ILE A 109 -0.13 10.46 -3.69
C ILE A 109 1.21 10.91 -4.27
N ILE A 110 2.28 10.17 -4.02
CA ILE A 110 3.62 10.48 -4.54
C ILE A 110 3.63 10.38 -6.07
N GLY A 111 3.01 9.34 -6.63
CA GLY A 111 2.91 9.18 -8.07
C GLY A 111 2.13 10.32 -8.76
N LYS A 112 1.09 10.86 -8.12
CA LYS A 112 0.40 12.06 -8.62
C LYS A 112 1.30 13.29 -8.57
N THR A 113 2.09 13.42 -7.51
CA THR A 113 3.09 14.48 -7.35
C THR A 113 4.18 14.36 -8.41
N GLU A 114 4.72 13.18 -8.62
CA GLU A 114 5.71 12.90 -9.67
C GLU A 114 5.17 13.28 -11.06
N SER A 115 3.93 12.88 -11.36
CA SER A 115 3.28 13.21 -12.62
C SER A 115 3.14 14.72 -12.85
N TYR A 116 3.00 15.51 -11.79
CA TYR A 116 2.87 16.95 -11.88
C TYR A 116 4.22 17.66 -12.01
N PHE A 117 5.23 17.22 -11.24
CA PHE A 117 6.52 17.91 -11.18
C PHE A 117 7.55 17.38 -12.16
N CYS A 118 7.59 16.06 -12.37
CA CYS A 118 8.63 15.40 -13.17
C CYS A 118 8.07 14.17 -13.91
N PRO A 119 7.21 14.34 -14.93
CA PRO A 119 6.60 13.23 -15.65
C PRO A 119 7.55 12.62 -16.69
N ILE A 120 8.77 12.26 -16.28
CA ILE A 120 9.79 11.65 -17.15
C ILE A 120 9.89 10.17 -16.82
N LYS A 121 9.85 9.31 -17.83
CA LYS A 121 10.07 7.86 -17.66
C LYS A 121 11.52 7.57 -17.28
N HIS A 122 11.71 6.62 -16.41
CA HIS A 122 13.07 6.13 -16.13
C HIS A 122 13.68 5.43 -17.36
N LYS A 123 15.00 5.53 -17.52
CA LYS A 123 15.75 4.80 -18.54
C LYS A 123 15.57 3.30 -18.41
N PHE A 124 15.57 2.78 -17.17
CA PHE A 124 15.38 1.37 -16.88
C PHE A 124 13.94 1.10 -16.46
N LYS A 125 13.44 -0.10 -16.78
CA LYS A 125 12.08 -0.51 -16.39
C LYS A 125 11.97 -0.54 -14.86
N ASN A 126 11.17 0.36 -14.31
CA ASN A 126 10.87 0.42 -12.90
C ASN A 126 9.54 -0.31 -12.63
N PRO A 127 9.45 -1.26 -11.69
CA PRO A 127 8.19 -1.90 -11.30
C PRO A 127 7.24 -0.98 -10.54
N SER A 128 7.55 0.29 -10.36
CA SER A 128 6.70 1.25 -9.66
C SER A 128 5.34 1.40 -10.34
N ILE A 129 4.28 1.29 -9.54
CA ILE A 129 2.89 1.49 -9.97
C ILE A 129 2.62 2.97 -10.33
N ALA A 130 3.49 3.87 -9.87
CA ALA A 130 3.34 5.31 -10.05
C ALA A 130 3.62 5.78 -11.49
N GLN A 131 4.39 5.02 -12.28
CA GLN A 131 4.67 5.39 -13.67
C GLN A 131 3.44 5.19 -14.55
N LYS A 132 2.82 6.28 -14.90
CA LYS A 132 1.68 6.31 -15.81
C LYS A 132 2.14 6.31 -17.27
N ILE A 133 1.21 5.92 -18.16
CA ILE A 133 1.42 5.86 -19.61
C ILE A 133 1.76 7.25 -20.19
N ASP A 134 1.30 8.31 -19.51
CA ASP A 134 1.42 9.72 -19.97
C ASP A 134 2.77 10.37 -19.64
N PHE A 135 3.74 9.63 -19.08
CA PHE A 135 5.07 10.19 -18.80
C PHE A 135 5.89 10.36 -20.07
N LEU A 136 6.64 11.44 -20.13
CA LEU A 136 7.61 11.71 -21.20
C LEU A 136 8.64 10.57 -21.29
N THR A 137 9.02 10.23 -22.52
CA THR A 137 10.06 9.22 -22.76
C THR A 137 11.41 9.72 -22.26
N PHE A 138 12.25 8.78 -21.80
CA PHE A 138 13.63 9.10 -21.46
C PHE A 138 14.43 9.31 -22.75
N GLU A 139 14.52 10.56 -23.21
CA GLU A 139 15.26 10.96 -24.41
C GLU A 139 16.23 12.08 -24.05
N ASN A 140 17.49 11.91 -24.46
CA ASN A 140 18.51 12.95 -24.30
C ASN A 140 18.67 13.65 -25.66
N LYS A 141 17.77 14.63 -25.93
CA LYS A 141 17.80 15.47 -27.12
C LYS A 141 18.09 16.90 -26.71
N ASP A 142 19.06 17.53 -27.35
CA ASP A 142 19.51 18.90 -27.03
C ASP A 142 18.42 19.94 -27.29
N ASP A 143 17.50 19.70 -28.23
CA ASP A 143 16.43 20.62 -28.64
C ASP A 143 15.04 20.26 -28.05
N PHE A 144 14.98 19.47 -26.96
CA PHE A 144 13.72 19.07 -26.34
C PHE A 144 13.13 20.18 -25.48
N ASP A 145 11.94 20.70 -25.86
CA ASP A 145 11.20 21.68 -25.07
C ASP A 145 10.52 21.02 -23.87
N TYR A 146 11.29 20.76 -22.82
CA TYR A 146 10.82 20.17 -21.58
C TYR A 146 9.73 21.00 -20.89
N GLU A 147 9.88 22.32 -20.84
CA GLU A 147 8.95 23.22 -20.15
C GLU A 147 7.59 23.26 -20.85
N GLY A 148 7.56 23.28 -22.19
CA GLY A 148 6.32 23.26 -22.96
C GLY A 148 5.56 21.95 -22.80
N GLU A 149 6.25 20.81 -22.84
CA GLU A 149 5.63 19.49 -22.62
C GLU A 149 5.15 19.30 -21.17
N LEU A 150 5.92 19.77 -20.20
CA LEU A 150 5.52 19.76 -18.79
C LEU A 150 4.28 20.62 -18.55
N PHE A 151 4.17 21.76 -19.19
CA PHE A 151 2.98 22.62 -19.08
C PHE A 151 1.72 21.92 -19.62
N LYS A 152 1.79 21.27 -20.77
CA LYS A 152 0.67 20.49 -21.33
C LYS A 152 0.21 19.38 -20.40
N ILE A 153 1.14 18.58 -19.86
CA ILE A 153 0.84 17.50 -18.93
C ILE A 153 0.18 18.04 -17.65
N ARG A 154 0.65 19.14 -17.09
CA ARG A 154 0.04 19.79 -15.92
C ARG A 154 -1.40 20.22 -16.18
N GLU A 155 -1.68 20.82 -17.33
CA GLU A 155 -3.04 21.17 -17.70
C GLU A 155 -3.98 19.96 -17.79
N GLU A 156 -3.51 18.86 -18.39
CA GLU A 156 -4.30 17.63 -18.49
C GLU A 156 -4.58 17.00 -17.11
N ILE A 157 -3.60 17.04 -16.19
CA ILE A 157 -3.76 16.52 -14.83
C ILE A 157 -4.79 17.32 -14.04
N ILE A 158 -4.86 18.64 -14.24
CA ILE A 158 -5.79 19.52 -13.53
C ILE A 158 -7.21 19.40 -14.09
N LYS A 159 -7.37 19.12 -15.38
CA LYS A 159 -8.67 18.95 -16.04
C LYS A 159 -9.35 17.61 -15.77
N LYS A 160 -8.59 16.59 -15.36
CA LYS A 160 -9.10 15.26 -14.96
C LYS A 160 -9.49 15.21 -13.51
#